data_7cd2b840577cb09f6fdf46ad9f41d954
#
_entry.id   7cd2b840577cb09f6fdf46ad9f41d954
#
_cell.length_a   1.000
_cell.length_b   1.000
_cell.length_c   1.000
_cell.angle_alpha   90.00
_cell.angle_beta   90.00
_cell.angle_gamma   90.00
#
_symmetry.space_group_name_H-M   'P 1'
#
loop_
_entity.id
_entity.type
_entity.pdbx_description
1 polymer ?
#
loop_
_entity_poly.entity_id
_entity_poly.type
_entity_poly.pdbx_seq_one_letter_code
_entity_poly.pdbx_strand_id
1 'polypeptide(L)'
;MSPFIIRPSLFVAGLIACLQLLSCASVITTPRTQGGQAIDDFGFIAIQSTVPIQAYLKMRVSKTQVGRESDLTIYIEGDGAHWLLQMAPPPNPTPRKSLVVSLATQDQSPFILYLARPCQYIDIAQFKDCDPSVWTEGRFSPAVIQLANDVIDKVLLDLPKVRLNLVGHSGGGTLATLLAAKRSDVRCLVTLAAPLDIAAWTQSVSVGPLRLSNNPADPNIQLKNTRQTHFFGENDAIVKKESIGNYRNFSNNADFIVISGFDHTKAWADQWPMLQKKSCLALD
;
A
#
# COMPACT_ATOMS: atom_id res chain seq x y z
N MET A 1 -65.93 71.75 -26.10
CA MET A 1 -65.14 72.10 -24.93
C MET A 1 -64.89 70.76 -24.18
N SER A 2 -63.83 70.08 -24.51
CA SER A 2 -63.42 68.80 -23.85
C SER A 2 -62.00 68.98 -23.37
N PRO A 3 -61.70 68.63 -22.11
CA PRO A 3 -60.31 68.62 -21.65
C PRO A 3 -59.58 67.30 -22.02
N PHE A 4 -58.38 67.46 -22.50
CA PHE A 4 -57.43 66.41 -22.77
C PHE A 4 -56.99 65.74 -21.46
N ILE A 5 -57.13 64.41 -21.40
CA ILE A 5 -56.58 63.62 -20.33
C ILE A 5 -55.30 63.00 -20.87
N ILE A 6 -54.19 63.42 -20.30
CA ILE A 6 -52.83 62.81 -20.55
C ILE A 6 -52.73 61.56 -19.71
N ARG A 7 -52.52 60.42 -20.37
CA ARG A 7 -52.20 59.17 -19.71
C ARG A 7 -50.68 59.07 -19.54
N PRO A 8 -50.15 58.76 -18.38
CA PRO A 8 -48.71 58.42 -18.23
C PRO A 8 -48.38 57.03 -18.74
N SER A 9 -47.39 56.96 -19.58
CA SER A 9 -46.74 55.67 -20.06
C SER A 9 -46.06 55.00 -18.93
N LEU A 10 -46.51 53.77 -18.61
CA LEU A 10 -45.82 52.90 -17.72
C LEU A 10 -44.58 52.27 -18.50
N PHE A 11 -43.40 52.73 -18.16
CA PHE A 11 -42.17 52.00 -18.50
C PHE A 11 -42.10 50.72 -17.66
N VAL A 12 -42.37 49.61 -18.32
CA VAL A 12 -42.05 48.27 -17.75
C VAL A 12 -40.55 48.08 -17.88
N ALA A 13 -39.85 48.34 -16.82
CA ALA A 13 -38.44 47.94 -16.69
C ALA A 13 -38.40 46.41 -16.58
N GLY A 14 -38.02 45.76 -17.68
CA GLY A 14 -37.75 44.35 -17.69
C GLY A 14 -36.49 44.03 -16.85
N LEU A 15 -36.72 43.50 -15.67
CA LEU A 15 -35.69 42.97 -14.82
C LEU A 15 -35.25 41.60 -15.43
N ILE A 16 -34.21 41.62 -16.25
CA ILE A 16 -33.53 40.38 -16.69
C ILE A 16 -32.80 39.88 -15.47
N ALA A 17 -33.43 38.97 -14.73
CA ALA A 17 -32.76 38.17 -13.75
C ALA A 17 -31.83 37.20 -14.49
N CYS A 18 -30.57 37.58 -14.61
CA CYS A 18 -29.49 36.63 -14.90
C CYS A 18 -29.44 35.58 -13.77
N LEU A 19 -30.17 34.49 -13.94
CA LEU A 19 -29.88 33.26 -13.20
C LEU A 19 -28.48 32.81 -13.61
N GLN A 20 -27.47 33.27 -12.91
CA GLN A 20 -26.20 32.59 -12.87
C GLN A 20 -26.45 31.23 -12.20
N LEU A 21 -26.67 30.22 -13.03
CA LEU A 21 -26.48 28.85 -12.63
C LEU A 21 -25.01 28.72 -12.25
N LEU A 22 -24.70 29.00 -10.98
CA LEU A 22 -23.53 28.47 -10.32
C LEU A 22 -23.69 26.93 -10.41
N SER A 23 -23.14 26.37 -11.51
CA SER A 23 -22.76 24.98 -11.57
C SER A 23 -21.78 24.79 -10.42
N CYS A 24 -22.29 24.43 -9.24
CA CYS A 24 -21.53 23.69 -8.28
C CYS A 24 -21.15 22.38 -8.98
N ALA A 25 -20.09 22.42 -9.77
CA ALA A 25 -19.27 21.26 -9.96
C ALA A 25 -18.85 20.89 -8.52
N SER A 26 -19.65 20.02 -7.88
CA SER A 26 -19.20 19.27 -6.74
C SER A 26 -17.95 18.55 -7.28
N VAL A 27 -16.79 19.12 -6.99
CA VAL A 27 -15.55 18.37 -6.98
C VAL A 27 -15.87 17.22 -6.04
N ILE A 28 -16.23 16.07 -6.63
CA ILE A 28 -16.25 14.80 -5.92
C ILE A 28 -14.78 14.60 -5.59
N THR A 29 -14.32 15.23 -4.52
CA THR A 29 -13.13 14.82 -3.85
C THR A 29 -13.46 13.39 -3.41
N THR A 30 -13.02 12.40 -4.21
CA THR A 30 -12.81 11.06 -3.68
C THR A 30 -12.25 11.27 -2.30
N PRO A 31 -12.82 10.65 -1.24
CA PRO A 31 -12.29 10.83 0.09
C PRO A 31 -10.81 10.43 0.01
N ARG A 32 -9.92 11.41 -0.11
CA ARG A 32 -8.50 11.21 0.13
C ARG A 32 -8.48 10.71 1.56
N THR A 33 -8.32 9.42 1.69
CA THR A 33 -8.17 8.81 2.99
C THR A 33 -6.99 9.49 3.65
N GLN A 34 -7.02 9.65 4.96
CA GLN A 34 -5.95 10.36 5.72
C GLN A 34 -4.54 9.88 5.34
N GLY A 35 -4.40 8.62 4.87
CA GLY A 35 -3.13 8.09 4.39
C GLY A 35 -2.62 8.72 3.09
N GLY A 36 -3.47 8.96 2.10
CA GLY A 36 -3.07 9.58 0.83
C GLY A 36 -2.66 11.04 1.02
N GLN A 37 -3.39 11.79 1.85
CA GLN A 37 -3.04 13.17 2.16
C GLN A 37 -1.75 13.28 2.96
N ALA A 38 -1.54 12.39 3.93
CA ALA A 38 -0.30 12.36 4.72
C ALA A 38 0.94 12.07 3.86
N ILE A 39 0.84 11.27 2.81
CA ILE A 39 1.99 10.92 1.98
C ILE A 39 2.38 12.06 1.03
N ASP A 40 1.40 12.80 0.48
CA ASP A 40 1.63 13.98 -0.36
C ASP A 40 2.40 15.07 0.40
N ASP A 41 2.09 15.29 1.69
CA ASP A 41 2.73 16.29 2.56
C ASP A 41 4.23 16.02 2.79
N PHE A 42 4.69 14.79 2.53
CA PHE A 42 6.09 14.40 2.67
C PHE A 42 6.87 14.39 1.34
N GLY A 43 6.32 14.99 0.28
CA GLY A 43 6.99 15.15 -1.00
C GLY A 43 7.01 13.88 -1.87
N PHE A 44 6.04 12.99 -1.66
CA PHE A 44 5.79 11.89 -2.55
C PHE A 44 4.92 12.34 -3.74
N ILE A 45 5.20 11.80 -4.91
CA ILE A 45 4.49 12.11 -6.16
C ILE A 45 3.73 10.85 -6.59
N ALA A 46 2.43 10.99 -6.86
CA ALA A 46 1.60 9.89 -7.33
C ALA A 46 2.10 9.36 -8.68
N ILE A 47 2.24 8.05 -8.78
CA ILE A 47 2.51 7.35 -10.03
C ILE A 47 1.18 7.07 -10.71
N GLN A 48 1.00 7.60 -11.92
CA GLN A 48 -0.18 7.29 -12.70
C GLN A 48 -0.18 5.82 -13.10
N SER A 49 -1.24 5.11 -12.75
CA SER A 49 -1.40 3.69 -13.04
C SER A 49 -2.74 3.45 -13.75
N THR A 50 -2.74 2.55 -14.72
CA THR A 50 -3.95 2.03 -15.38
C THR A 50 -4.52 0.81 -14.66
N VAL A 51 -3.79 0.28 -13.68
CA VAL A 51 -4.21 -0.84 -12.83
C VAL A 51 -4.70 -0.32 -11.48
N PRO A 52 -5.53 -1.07 -10.75
CA PRO A 52 -6.17 -0.62 -9.52
C PRO A 52 -5.20 -0.63 -8.31
N ILE A 53 -4.01 -0.09 -8.47
CA ILE A 53 -2.99 0.05 -7.42
C ILE A 53 -2.51 1.49 -7.38
N GLN A 54 -2.63 2.14 -6.23
CA GLN A 54 -2.02 3.43 -5.97
C GLN A 54 -0.55 3.25 -5.58
N ALA A 55 0.29 4.09 -6.15
CA ALA A 55 1.71 4.13 -5.83
C ALA A 55 2.22 5.56 -5.78
N TYR A 56 3.18 5.82 -4.92
CA TYR A 56 3.75 7.15 -4.73
C TYR A 56 5.27 7.05 -4.63
N LEU A 57 5.97 7.82 -5.44
CA LEU A 57 7.43 7.84 -5.50
C LEU A 57 7.98 9.13 -4.87
N LYS A 58 8.97 8.99 -3.99
CA LYS A 58 9.78 10.08 -3.49
C LYS A 58 11.21 9.93 -3.98
N MET A 59 11.76 10.97 -4.56
CA MET A 59 13.14 11.05 -4.99
C MET A 59 13.88 12.10 -4.15
N ARG A 60 14.90 11.68 -3.41
CA ARG A 60 15.78 12.57 -2.63
C ARG A 60 17.00 13.02 -3.43
N VAL A 61 17.31 12.28 -4.49
CA VAL A 61 18.41 12.58 -5.42
C VAL A 61 17.89 12.64 -6.83
N SER A 62 18.61 13.34 -7.71
CA SER A 62 18.24 13.42 -9.12
C SER A 62 18.36 12.07 -9.82
N LYS A 63 17.49 11.80 -10.81
CA LYS A 63 17.61 10.60 -11.67
C LYS A 63 18.98 10.49 -12.36
N THR A 64 19.65 11.62 -12.61
CA THR A 64 21.00 11.65 -13.20
C THR A 64 22.09 11.18 -12.24
N GLN A 65 21.81 11.14 -10.94
CA GLN A 65 22.72 10.67 -9.89
C GLN A 65 22.53 9.18 -9.56
N VAL A 66 21.66 8.48 -10.30
CA VAL A 66 21.45 7.04 -10.13
C VAL A 66 22.73 6.29 -10.50
N GLY A 67 23.35 5.66 -9.50
CA GLY A 67 24.50 4.75 -9.65
C GLY A 67 24.09 3.29 -9.52
N ARG A 68 25.02 2.38 -9.82
CA ARG A 68 24.81 0.93 -9.66
C ARG A 68 24.53 0.49 -8.20
N GLU A 69 24.81 1.37 -7.24
CA GLU A 69 24.64 1.12 -5.80
C GLU A 69 23.47 1.90 -5.20
N SER A 70 22.69 2.58 -6.04
CA SER A 70 21.49 3.26 -5.53
C SER A 70 20.41 2.25 -5.24
N ASP A 71 19.74 2.43 -4.10
CA ASP A 71 18.63 1.58 -3.67
C ASP A 71 17.30 2.29 -3.89
N LEU A 72 16.30 1.52 -4.31
CA LEU A 72 14.88 1.86 -4.23
C LEU A 72 14.25 1.04 -3.11
N THR A 73 13.82 1.70 -2.04
CA THR A 73 13.09 1.05 -0.94
C THR A 73 11.60 1.12 -1.20
N ILE A 74 10.95 -0.03 -1.31
CA ILE A 74 9.52 -0.17 -1.62
C ILE A 74 8.77 -0.58 -0.35
N TYR A 75 7.85 0.28 0.09
CA TYR A 75 6.99 0.09 1.25
C TYR A 75 5.62 -0.42 0.80
N ILE A 76 5.26 -1.64 1.18
CA ILE A 76 4.05 -2.33 0.72
C ILE A 76 3.00 -2.35 1.83
N GLU A 77 1.82 -1.80 1.53
CA GLU A 77 0.72 -1.66 2.47
C GLU A 77 0.16 -3.01 2.93
N GLY A 78 -0.34 -3.04 4.17
CA GLY A 78 -1.05 -4.18 4.74
C GLY A 78 -2.41 -4.45 4.09
N ASP A 79 -3.09 -5.49 4.55
CA ASP A 79 -4.39 -5.90 4.00
C ASP A 79 -5.51 -4.85 4.18
N GLY A 80 -5.31 -3.88 5.07
CA GLY A 80 -6.25 -2.80 5.32
C GLY A 80 -7.46 -3.25 6.14
N ALA A 81 -8.67 -2.91 5.69
CA ALA A 81 -9.88 -3.27 6.40
C ALA A 81 -10.09 -4.80 6.35
N HIS A 82 -10.25 -5.40 7.53
CA HIS A 82 -10.51 -6.83 7.68
C HIS A 82 -11.98 -7.16 7.46
N TRP A 83 -12.27 -8.47 7.35
CA TRP A 83 -13.63 -8.98 7.32
C TRP A 83 -14.45 -8.42 8.48
N LEU A 84 -15.56 -7.78 8.16
CA LEU A 84 -16.53 -7.33 9.15
C LEU A 84 -17.19 -8.57 9.78
N LEU A 85 -16.93 -8.79 11.08
CA LEU A 85 -17.52 -9.90 11.86
C LEU A 85 -17.31 -11.28 11.24
N GLN A 86 -16.27 -11.46 10.40
CA GLN A 86 -16.00 -12.71 9.66
C GLN A 86 -17.13 -13.18 8.72
N MET A 87 -18.12 -12.33 8.45
CA MET A 87 -19.32 -12.71 7.69
C MET A 87 -19.36 -12.12 6.28
N ALA A 88 -18.76 -10.95 6.07
CA ALA A 88 -18.74 -10.28 4.76
C ALA A 88 -17.42 -9.56 4.51
N PRO A 89 -16.94 -9.53 3.26
CA PRO A 89 -15.80 -8.70 2.91
C PRO A 89 -16.13 -7.24 3.12
N PRO A 90 -15.17 -6.40 3.56
CA PRO A 90 -15.38 -4.97 3.59
C PRO A 90 -15.64 -4.46 2.17
N PRO A 91 -16.57 -3.51 1.97
CA PRO A 91 -16.85 -2.95 0.65
C PRO A 91 -15.67 -2.12 0.11
N ASN A 92 -14.74 -1.74 0.96
CA ASN A 92 -13.52 -1.00 0.60
C ASN A 92 -12.36 -1.49 1.47
N PRO A 93 -11.26 -2.01 0.85
CA PRO A 93 -10.11 -2.55 1.59
C PRO A 93 -9.17 -1.48 2.16
N THR A 94 -9.40 -0.21 1.89
CA THR A 94 -8.52 0.88 2.33
C THR A 94 -8.39 0.92 3.86
N PRO A 95 -7.16 0.91 4.42
CA PRO A 95 -6.97 1.05 5.86
C PRO A 95 -7.38 2.45 6.33
N ARG A 96 -7.98 2.53 7.51
CA ARG A 96 -8.35 3.83 8.12
C ARG A 96 -7.12 4.66 8.49
N LYS A 97 -6.04 3.99 8.86
CA LYS A 97 -4.76 4.59 9.21
C LYS A 97 -3.65 3.68 8.68
N SER A 98 -2.75 4.24 7.88
CA SER A 98 -1.63 3.49 7.32
C SER A 98 -0.41 3.57 8.25
N LEU A 99 -0.01 2.43 8.78
CA LEU A 99 1.28 2.29 9.45
C LEU A 99 2.42 2.43 8.42
N VAL A 100 2.25 1.86 7.25
CA VAL A 100 3.28 1.78 6.20
C VAL A 100 3.64 3.16 5.66
N VAL A 101 2.68 4.08 5.52
CA VAL A 101 2.96 5.49 5.21
C VAL A 101 3.85 6.10 6.29
N SER A 102 3.57 5.83 7.57
CA SER A 102 4.41 6.36 8.67
C SER A 102 5.84 5.80 8.66
N LEU A 103 6.05 4.58 8.17
CA LEU A 103 7.38 4.01 7.96
C LEU A 103 8.09 4.66 6.77
N ALA A 104 7.42 4.73 5.61
CA ALA A 104 7.97 5.27 4.38
C ALA A 104 8.40 6.74 4.50
N THR A 105 7.65 7.55 5.24
CA THR A 105 7.94 8.97 5.42
C THR A 105 9.21 9.23 6.26
N GLN A 106 9.62 8.26 7.08
CA GLN A 106 10.83 8.32 7.91
C GLN A 106 12.10 7.82 7.20
N ASP A 107 11.95 7.09 6.10
CA ASP A 107 13.07 6.52 5.35
C ASP A 107 13.91 7.62 4.69
N GLN A 108 15.24 7.44 4.73
CA GLN A 108 16.22 8.35 4.15
C GLN A 108 16.85 7.81 2.85
N SER A 109 16.34 6.70 2.32
CA SER A 109 16.79 6.11 1.05
C SER A 109 16.73 7.12 -0.10
N PRO A 110 17.61 7.03 -1.10
CA PRO A 110 17.60 7.91 -2.26
C PRO A 110 16.28 7.91 -3.03
N PHE A 111 15.67 6.72 -3.15
CA PHE A 111 14.39 6.51 -3.82
C PHE A 111 13.49 5.67 -2.90
N ILE A 112 12.26 6.14 -2.71
CA ILE A 112 11.27 5.49 -1.84
C ILE A 112 9.97 5.37 -2.62
N LEU A 113 9.49 4.14 -2.79
CA LEU A 113 8.18 3.85 -3.38
C LEU A 113 7.23 3.37 -2.29
N TYR A 114 6.12 4.06 -2.09
CA TYR A 114 4.99 3.52 -1.37
C TYR A 114 4.06 2.83 -2.37
N LEU A 115 3.68 1.59 -2.06
CA LEU A 115 2.82 0.75 -2.88
C LEU A 115 1.61 0.29 -2.06
N ALA A 116 0.43 0.77 -2.41
CA ALA A 116 -0.81 0.28 -1.84
C ALA A 116 -1.11 -1.15 -2.32
N ARG A 117 -2.09 -1.81 -1.68
CA ARG A 117 -2.64 -3.06 -2.19
C ARG A 117 -3.69 -2.76 -3.28
N PRO A 118 -4.02 -3.74 -4.12
CA PRO A 118 -5.09 -3.57 -5.10
C PRO A 118 -6.38 -3.05 -4.46
N CYS A 119 -7.00 -2.10 -5.12
CA CYS A 119 -8.28 -1.49 -4.75
C CYS A 119 -8.27 -0.63 -3.47
N GLN A 120 -7.11 -0.38 -2.88
CA GLN A 120 -6.96 0.57 -1.79
C GLN A 120 -6.78 2.00 -2.32
N TYR A 121 -7.35 3.00 -1.62
CA TYR A 121 -7.21 4.44 -1.90
C TYR A 121 -7.71 4.90 -3.28
N ILE A 122 -8.57 4.12 -3.91
CA ILE A 122 -9.17 4.42 -5.21
C ILE A 122 -10.70 4.37 -5.13
N ASP A 123 -11.35 4.93 -6.14
CA ASP A 123 -12.77 4.68 -6.36
C ASP A 123 -12.93 3.30 -7.03
N ILE A 124 -13.32 2.31 -6.24
CA ILE A 124 -13.45 0.92 -6.65
C ILE A 124 -14.40 0.75 -7.84
N ALA A 125 -15.45 1.60 -7.93
CA ALA A 125 -16.44 1.52 -8.99
C ALA A 125 -15.86 1.80 -10.38
N GLN A 126 -14.70 2.45 -10.46
CA GLN A 126 -14.02 2.76 -11.72
C GLN A 126 -13.17 1.60 -12.26
N PHE A 127 -12.96 0.54 -11.47
CA PHE A 127 -12.07 -0.56 -11.83
C PHE A 127 -12.79 -1.90 -11.78
N LYS A 128 -12.93 -2.56 -12.94
CA LYS A 128 -13.57 -3.88 -13.05
C LYS A 128 -12.85 -4.98 -12.29
N ASP A 129 -11.52 -4.82 -12.11
CA ASP A 129 -10.67 -5.79 -11.43
C ASP A 129 -10.72 -5.66 -9.91
N CYS A 130 -11.52 -4.74 -9.38
CA CYS A 130 -11.75 -4.58 -7.96
C CYS A 130 -12.90 -5.50 -7.48
N ASP A 131 -12.70 -6.81 -7.64
CA ASP A 131 -13.55 -7.83 -7.05
C ASP A 131 -13.12 -8.13 -5.60
N PRO A 132 -14.04 -8.35 -4.65
CA PRO A 132 -13.71 -8.66 -3.26
C PRO A 132 -12.70 -9.79 -3.06
N SER A 133 -12.58 -10.73 -3.98
CA SER A 133 -11.59 -11.80 -3.90
C SER A 133 -10.15 -11.28 -3.83
N VAL A 134 -9.84 -10.14 -4.48
CA VAL A 134 -8.46 -9.60 -4.53
C VAL A 134 -7.98 -8.97 -3.22
N TRP A 135 -8.88 -8.75 -2.25
CA TRP A 135 -8.51 -8.35 -0.88
C TRP A 135 -9.01 -9.31 0.21
N THR A 136 -9.58 -10.44 -0.20
CA THR A 136 -9.98 -11.52 0.70
C THR A 136 -9.16 -12.80 0.44
N GLU A 137 -9.73 -13.86 -0.05
CA GLU A 137 -9.04 -15.14 -0.22
C GLU A 137 -7.97 -15.15 -1.31
N GLY A 138 -8.08 -14.27 -2.30
CA GLY A 138 -7.12 -14.11 -3.40
C GLY A 138 -6.10 -13.00 -3.20
N ARG A 139 -5.98 -12.45 -1.99
CA ARG A 139 -5.12 -11.29 -1.67
C ARG A 139 -3.63 -11.49 -1.96
N PHE A 140 -3.20 -12.72 -2.16
CA PHE A 140 -1.86 -13.11 -2.58
C PHE A 140 -1.89 -14.01 -3.83
N SER A 141 -2.93 -13.86 -4.65
CA SER A 141 -3.04 -14.63 -5.89
C SER A 141 -1.93 -14.26 -6.89
N PRO A 142 -1.63 -15.13 -7.86
CA PRO A 142 -0.70 -14.81 -8.94
C PRO A 142 -1.03 -13.49 -9.65
N ALA A 143 -2.32 -13.18 -9.83
CA ALA A 143 -2.78 -11.92 -10.43
C ALA A 143 -2.42 -10.71 -9.58
N VAL A 144 -2.65 -10.76 -8.26
CA VAL A 144 -2.29 -9.67 -7.33
C VAL A 144 -0.77 -9.46 -7.29
N ILE A 145 0.02 -10.54 -7.26
CA ILE A 145 1.48 -10.48 -7.32
C ILE A 145 1.93 -9.83 -8.62
N GLN A 146 1.32 -10.21 -9.74
CA GLN A 146 1.66 -9.64 -11.06
C GLN A 146 1.33 -8.15 -11.13
N LEU A 147 0.14 -7.73 -10.70
CA LEU A 147 -0.24 -6.31 -10.67
C LEU A 147 0.75 -5.45 -9.87
N ALA A 148 1.17 -5.92 -8.70
CA ALA A 148 2.17 -5.23 -7.90
C ALA A 148 3.53 -5.18 -8.59
N ASN A 149 3.96 -6.30 -9.21
CA ASN A 149 5.19 -6.37 -9.98
C ASN A 149 5.19 -5.38 -11.16
N ASP A 150 4.09 -5.27 -11.90
CA ASP A 150 3.99 -4.40 -13.07
C ASP A 150 4.14 -2.91 -12.68
N VAL A 151 3.61 -2.52 -11.53
CA VAL A 151 3.81 -1.15 -11.00
C VAL A 151 5.28 -0.91 -10.66
N ILE A 152 5.95 -1.88 -10.03
CA ILE A 152 7.39 -1.79 -9.74
C ILE A 152 8.18 -1.68 -11.04
N ASP A 153 7.91 -2.53 -12.01
CA ASP A 153 8.60 -2.54 -13.31
C ASP A 153 8.40 -1.21 -14.05
N LYS A 154 7.21 -0.63 -13.98
CA LYS A 154 6.95 0.71 -14.53
C LYS A 154 7.84 1.79 -13.90
N VAL A 155 8.02 1.77 -12.58
CA VAL A 155 8.93 2.71 -11.88
C VAL A 155 10.38 2.49 -12.30
N LEU A 156 10.78 1.24 -12.51
CA LEU A 156 12.14 0.87 -12.90
C LEU A 156 12.50 1.29 -14.34
N LEU A 157 11.52 1.58 -15.21
CA LEU A 157 11.82 2.19 -16.52
C LEU A 157 12.54 3.53 -16.37
N ASP A 158 12.24 4.26 -15.30
CA ASP A 158 12.86 5.53 -14.98
C ASP A 158 14.11 5.40 -14.06
N LEU A 159 14.28 4.24 -13.43
CA LEU A 159 15.35 3.96 -12.46
C LEU A 159 16.05 2.62 -12.76
N PRO A 160 16.68 2.46 -13.95
CA PRO A 160 17.04 1.12 -14.46
C PRO A 160 18.23 0.45 -13.78
N LYS A 161 18.90 1.09 -12.82
CA LYS A 161 20.13 0.59 -12.21
C LYS A 161 20.07 0.50 -10.69
N VAL A 162 18.88 0.58 -10.10
CA VAL A 162 18.71 0.48 -8.65
C VAL A 162 18.57 -0.97 -8.21
N ARG A 163 19.04 -1.24 -6.99
CA ARG A 163 18.73 -2.48 -6.28
C ARG A 163 17.44 -2.26 -5.48
N LEU A 164 16.66 -3.30 -5.29
CA LEU A 164 15.40 -3.19 -4.56
C LEU A 164 15.55 -3.63 -3.10
N ASN A 165 14.97 -2.84 -2.20
CA ASN A 165 14.67 -3.24 -0.85
C ASN A 165 13.15 -3.29 -0.72
N LEU A 166 12.60 -4.38 -0.21
CA LEU A 166 11.17 -4.52 0.03
C LEU A 166 10.89 -4.47 1.52
N VAL A 167 9.95 -3.63 1.91
CA VAL A 167 9.48 -3.50 3.30
C VAL A 167 7.97 -3.67 3.31
N GLY A 168 7.45 -4.61 4.09
CA GLY A 168 6.01 -4.81 4.16
C GLY A 168 5.50 -5.08 5.57
N HIS A 169 4.32 -4.57 5.90
CA HIS A 169 3.65 -4.82 7.16
C HIS A 169 2.46 -5.78 6.96
N SER A 170 2.29 -6.74 7.86
CA SER A 170 1.15 -7.68 7.83
C SER A 170 1.06 -8.38 6.47
N GLY A 171 -0.10 -8.39 5.81
CA GLY A 171 -0.25 -8.92 4.46
C GLY A 171 0.65 -8.25 3.40
N GLY A 172 1.07 -7.00 3.62
CA GLY A 172 2.07 -6.35 2.77
C GLY A 172 3.43 -7.04 2.86
N GLY A 173 3.81 -7.56 4.03
CA GLY A 173 5.02 -8.35 4.20
C GLY A 173 4.95 -9.72 3.50
N THR A 174 3.77 -10.34 3.52
CA THR A 174 3.52 -11.57 2.75
C THR A 174 3.66 -11.31 1.24
N LEU A 175 3.05 -10.23 0.73
CA LEU A 175 3.18 -9.85 -0.68
C LEU A 175 4.63 -9.49 -1.04
N ALA A 176 5.35 -8.76 -0.16
CA ALA A 176 6.77 -8.45 -0.34
C ALA A 176 7.62 -9.72 -0.48
N THR A 177 7.34 -10.74 0.33
CA THR A 177 8.03 -12.05 0.26
C THR A 177 7.78 -12.75 -1.07
N LEU A 178 6.54 -12.76 -1.56
CA LEU A 178 6.18 -13.38 -2.84
C LEU A 178 6.77 -12.60 -4.03
N LEU A 179 6.85 -11.28 -3.95
CA LEU A 179 7.54 -10.44 -4.95
C LEU A 179 9.06 -10.71 -4.94
N ALA A 180 9.68 -10.80 -3.76
CA ALA A 180 11.10 -11.13 -3.65
C ALA A 180 11.43 -12.49 -4.25
N ALA A 181 10.54 -13.48 -4.11
CA ALA A 181 10.72 -14.79 -4.73
C ALA A 181 10.60 -14.77 -6.27
N LYS A 182 9.81 -13.84 -6.81
CA LYS A 182 9.61 -13.66 -8.27
C LYS A 182 10.75 -12.89 -8.92
N ARG A 183 11.48 -12.05 -8.18
CA ARG A 183 12.48 -11.10 -8.68
C ARG A 183 13.90 -11.52 -8.32
N SER A 184 14.87 -11.16 -9.15
CA SER A 184 16.30 -11.40 -8.90
C SER A 184 17.06 -10.14 -8.47
N ASP A 185 16.43 -8.97 -8.52
CA ASP A 185 17.00 -7.66 -8.23
C ASP A 185 16.71 -7.17 -6.79
N VAL A 186 16.09 -8.01 -5.94
CA VAL A 186 15.82 -7.71 -4.53
C VAL A 186 17.02 -8.05 -3.68
N ARG A 187 17.64 -7.02 -3.08
CA ARG A 187 18.78 -7.13 -2.17
C ARG A 187 18.34 -7.51 -0.75
N CYS A 188 17.33 -6.81 -0.25
CA CYS A 188 16.87 -6.93 1.14
C CYS A 188 15.34 -6.99 1.20
N LEU A 189 14.85 -7.92 2.03
CA LEU A 189 13.44 -8.05 2.38
C LEU A 189 13.27 -7.85 3.88
N VAL A 190 12.45 -6.88 4.26
CA VAL A 190 12.06 -6.67 5.66
C VAL A 190 10.56 -6.83 5.82
N THR A 191 10.14 -7.67 6.75
CA THR A 191 8.72 -7.79 7.07
C THR A 191 8.46 -7.46 8.54
N LEU A 192 7.34 -6.80 8.78
CA LEU A 192 6.86 -6.42 10.10
C LEU A 192 5.52 -7.12 10.34
N ALA A 193 5.43 -7.96 11.35
CA ALA A 193 4.19 -8.66 11.71
C ALA A 193 3.50 -9.36 10.52
N ALA A 194 4.27 -10.08 9.68
CA ALA A 194 3.77 -10.69 8.45
C ALA A 194 3.54 -12.19 8.59
N PRO A 195 2.38 -12.73 8.14
CA PRO A 195 2.19 -14.16 8.04
C PRO A 195 3.04 -14.73 6.89
N LEU A 196 4.12 -15.44 7.24
CA LEU A 196 5.05 -16.04 6.28
C LEU A 196 4.64 -17.45 5.86
N ASP A 197 3.82 -18.12 6.67
CA ASP A 197 3.07 -19.33 6.31
C ASP A 197 1.57 -19.02 6.50
N ILE A 198 0.89 -18.73 5.39
CA ILE A 198 -0.53 -18.33 5.45
C ILE A 198 -1.44 -19.50 5.88
N ALA A 199 -1.02 -20.75 5.67
CA ALA A 199 -1.77 -21.92 6.14
C ALA A 199 -1.69 -22.03 7.68
N ALA A 200 -0.49 -21.91 8.24
CA ALA A 200 -0.29 -21.89 9.69
C ALA A 200 -0.98 -20.68 10.34
N TRP A 201 -0.91 -19.49 9.68
CA TRP A 201 -1.58 -18.30 10.17
C TRP A 201 -3.09 -18.45 10.20
N THR A 202 -3.75 -18.85 9.11
CA THR A 202 -5.21 -19.00 9.05
C THR A 202 -5.73 -19.99 10.09
N GLN A 203 -4.97 -21.07 10.32
CA GLN A 203 -5.25 -22.03 11.36
C GLN A 203 -5.15 -21.41 12.76
N SER A 204 -4.10 -20.61 13.02
CA SER A 204 -3.84 -20.01 14.35
C SER A 204 -4.89 -18.98 14.76
N VAL A 205 -5.53 -18.30 13.80
CA VAL A 205 -6.59 -17.31 14.04
C VAL A 205 -7.99 -17.84 13.71
N SER A 206 -8.12 -19.13 13.42
CA SER A 206 -9.39 -19.81 13.15
C SER A 206 -10.21 -19.18 12.02
N VAL A 207 -9.55 -18.74 10.95
CA VAL A 207 -10.19 -18.23 9.73
C VAL A 207 -10.09 -19.25 8.60
N GLY A 208 -10.95 -19.09 7.58
CA GLY A 208 -10.92 -19.97 6.41
C GLY A 208 -9.61 -19.87 5.63
N PRO A 209 -9.21 -20.93 4.92
CA PRO A 209 -7.97 -20.94 4.13
C PRO A 209 -8.06 -19.96 2.94
N LEU A 210 -6.96 -19.29 2.63
CA LEU A 210 -6.85 -18.40 1.47
C LEU A 210 -6.57 -19.20 0.19
N ARG A 211 -7.59 -19.87 -0.34
CA ARG A 211 -7.45 -20.88 -1.40
C ARG A 211 -6.94 -20.35 -2.74
N LEU A 212 -7.14 -19.06 -3.02
CA LEU A 212 -6.70 -18.42 -4.26
C LEU A 212 -5.33 -17.76 -4.13
N SER A 213 -4.71 -17.86 -2.96
CA SER A 213 -3.46 -17.18 -2.61
C SER A 213 -2.27 -18.13 -2.61
N ASN A 214 -1.13 -17.65 -3.10
CA ASN A 214 0.14 -18.33 -2.95
C ASN A 214 0.63 -18.24 -1.50
N ASN A 215 1.20 -19.33 -0.97
CA ASN A 215 1.79 -19.35 0.36
C ASN A 215 3.31 -19.17 0.26
N PRO A 216 3.94 -18.16 0.91
CA PRO A 216 5.39 -18.03 0.95
C PRO A 216 6.12 -19.29 1.45
N ALA A 217 5.48 -20.08 2.33
CA ALA A 217 6.01 -21.34 2.84
C ALA A 217 5.89 -22.52 1.86
N ASP A 218 5.44 -22.31 0.62
CA ASP A 218 5.49 -23.34 -0.41
C ASP A 218 6.98 -23.63 -0.76
N PRO A 219 7.44 -24.89 -0.72
CA PRO A 219 8.83 -25.25 -1.00
C PRO A 219 9.29 -24.89 -2.42
N ASN A 220 8.35 -24.65 -3.35
CA ASN A 220 8.66 -24.17 -4.70
C ASN A 220 8.89 -22.65 -4.76
N ILE A 221 8.58 -21.92 -3.70
CA ILE A 221 8.78 -20.47 -3.56
C ILE A 221 10.04 -20.24 -2.74
N GLN A 222 11.15 -19.92 -3.41
CA GLN A 222 12.46 -19.77 -2.77
C GLN A 222 13.10 -18.42 -3.08
N LEU A 223 13.63 -17.77 -2.04
CA LEU A 223 14.44 -16.57 -2.15
C LEU A 223 15.91 -16.97 -2.13
N LYS A 224 16.57 -16.96 -3.31
CA LYS A 224 17.93 -17.53 -3.45
C LYS A 224 19.02 -16.60 -2.90
N ASN A 225 18.96 -15.30 -3.18
CA ASN A 225 20.03 -14.34 -2.90
C ASN A 225 19.58 -13.12 -2.10
N THR A 226 18.32 -13.06 -1.69
CA THR A 226 17.76 -11.95 -0.91
C THR A 226 18.09 -12.14 0.56
N ARG A 227 18.70 -11.13 1.20
CA ARG A 227 18.82 -11.10 2.66
C ARG A 227 17.46 -10.75 3.26
N GLN A 228 17.11 -11.38 4.37
CA GLN A 228 15.78 -11.26 4.93
C GLN A 228 15.86 -10.93 6.42
N THR A 229 15.03 -10.00 6.86
CA THR A 229 14.80 -9.72 8.28
C THR A 229 13.31 -9.67 8.56
N HIS A 230 12.85 -10.56 9.40
CA HIS A 230 11.43 -10.70 9.75
C HIS A 230 11.21 -10.35 11.22
N PHE A 231 10.52 -9.23 11.47
CA PHE A 231 10.20 -8.77 12.82
C PHE A 231 8.78 -9.20 13.22
N PHE A 232 8.65 -9.70 14.44
CA PHE A 232 7.38 -10.09 15.06
C PHE A 232 7.21 -9.36 16.39
N GLY A 233 6.00 -8.89 16.68
CA GLY A 233 5.66 -8.33 17.97
C GLY A 233 5.40 -9.45 18.99
N GLU A 234 5.99 -9.36 20.19
CA GLU A 234 5.76 -10.33 21.26
C GLU A 234 4.27 -10.37 21.67
N ASN A 235 3.61 -9.22 21.64
CA ASN A 235 2.20 -9.05 22.04
C ASN A 235 1.23 -9.06 20.83
N ASP A 236 1.70 -9.47 19.64
CA ASP A 236 0.85 -9.53 18.45
C ASP A 236 -0.13 -10.70 18.55
N ALA A 237 -1.43 -10.38 18.70
CA ALA A 237 -2.50 -11.37 18.76
C ALA A 237 -3.01 -11.78 17.36
N ILE A 238 -2.65 -11.05 16.31
CA ILE A 238 -3.11 -11.26 14.92
C ILE A 238 -2.11 -12.11 14.14
N VAL A 239 -0.83 -11.75 14.20
CA VAL A 239 0.26 -12.48 13.53
C VAL A 239 1.29 -12.90 14.57
N LYS A 240 1.03 -14.03 15.18
CA LYS A 240 1.92 -14.62 16.17
C LYS A 240 3.17 -15.19 15.50
N LYS A 241 4.25 -15.39 16.27
CA LYS A 241 5.51 -16.00 15.78
C LYS A 241 5.29 -17.39 15.13
N GLU A 242 4.26 -18.09 15.52
CA GLU A 242 3.85 -19.39 14.95
C GLU A 242 3.45 -19.27 13.48
N SER A 243 3.07 -18.08 13.02
CA SER A 243 2.78 -17.76 11.61
C SER A 243 4.01 -17.81 10.70
N ILE A 244 5.21 -17.98 11.26
CA ILE A 244 6.42 -18.30 10.50
C ILE A 244 6.26 -19.70 9.86
N GLY A 245 5.63 -20.63 10.59
CA GLY A 245 5.34 -21.98 10.12
C GLY A 245 6.54 -22.68 9.48
N ASN A 246 6.27 -23.27 8.32
CA ASN A 246 7.30 -23.96 7.54
C ASN A 246 8.23 -23.02 6.77
N TYR A 247 7.93 -21.73 6.66
CA TYR A 247 8.76 -20.78 5.92
C TYR A 247 10.22 -20.77 6.39
N ARG A 248 10.44 -20.91 7.70
CA ARG A 248 11.79 -21.00 8.29
C ARG A 248 12.64 -22.13 7.69
N ASN A 249 12.03 -23.23 7.31
CA ASN A 249 12.73 -24.40 6.79
C ASN A 249 13.28 -24.19 5.37
N PHE A 250 12.75 -23.19 4.65
CA PHE A 250 13.10 -22.90 3.26
C PHE A 250 13.87 -21.59 3.08
N SER A 251 14.08 -20.82 4.16
CA SER A 251 14.75 -19.52 4.12
C SER A 251 16.16 -19.60 4.73
N ASN A 252 17.19 -19.69 3.88
CA ASN A 252 18.57 -19.86 4.32
C ASN A 252 19.28 -18.57 4.77
N ASN A 253 18.77 -17.37 4.38
CA ASN A 253 19.37 -16.06 4.64
C ASN A 253 18.38 -15.15 5.38
N ALA A 254 17.73 -15.68 6.41
CA ALA A 254 16.65 -14.98 7.11
C ALA A 254 16.88 -14.90 8.61
N ASP A 255 16.79 -13.70 9.15
CA ASP A 255 16.72 -13.42 10.58
C ASP A 255 15.26 -13.27 11.02
N PHE A 256 14.88 -14.00 12.08
CA PHE A 256 13.54 -13.93 12.68
C PHE A 256 13.67 -13.36 14.09
N ILE A 257 13.18 -12.13 14.26
CA ILE A 257 13.39 -11.32 15.46
C ILE A 257 12.04 -11.01 16.12
N VAL A 258 11.88 -11.45 17.37
CA VAL A 258 10.72 -11.07 18.18
C VAL A 258 11.07 -9.84 18.99
N ILE A 259 10.24 -8.80 18.95
CA ILE A 259 10.45 -7.54 19.64
C ILE A 259 9.48 -7.45 20.82
N SER A 260 10.04 -7.29 22.02
CA SER A 260 9.25 -7.18 23.24
C SER A 260 8.47 -5.86 23.27
N GLY A 261 7.22 -5.93 23.75
CA GLY A 261 6.33 -4.78 23.89
C GLY A 261 5.62 -4.32 22.60
N PHE A 262 5.89 -4.96 21.44
CA PHE A 262 5.23 -4.66 20.18
C PHE A 262 3.99 -5.51 20.00
N ASP A 263 2.92 -4.91 19.49
CA ASP A 263 1.75 -5.64 19.00
C ASP A 263 1.65 -5.57 17.46
N HIS A 264 0.49 -5.84 16.90
CA HIS A 264 0.33 -5.85 15.43
C HIS A 264 0.60 -4.50 14.77
N THR A 265 0.28 -3.38 15.44
CA THR A 265 0.35 -2.02 14.86
C THR A 265 1.13 -1.03 15.70
N LYS A 266 1.23 -1.28 17.00
CA LYS A 266 1.83 -0.35 17.96
C LYS A 266 3.34 -0.48 17.99
N ALA A 267 4.02 0.65 18.17
CA ALA A 267 5.44 0.84 18.34
C ALA A 267 6.29 0.73 17.06
N TRP A 268 5.80 0.12 15.98
CA TRP A 268 6.56 -0.05 14.74
C TRP A 268 7.05 1.28 14.16
N ALA A 269 6.16 2.28 14.02
CA ALA A 269 6.53 3.58 13.45
C ALA A 269 7.52 4.35 14.35
N ASP A 270 7.30 4.36 15.66
CA ASP A 270 8.14 5.09 16.61
C ASP A 270 9.56 4.51 16.68
N GLN A 271 9.70 3.21 16.47
CA GLN A 271 10.96 2.49 16.55
C GLN A 271 11.57 2.15 15.17
N TRP A 272 10.92 2.60 14.09
CA TRP A 272 11.35 2.24 12.75
C TRP A 272 12.81 2.60 12.43
N PRO A 273 13.34 3.78 12.78
CA PRO A 273 14.75 4.10 12.54
C PRO A 273 15.73 3.15 13.23
N MET A 274 15.36 2.61 14.39
CA MET A 274 16.16 1.61 15.10
C MET A 274 16.06 0.23 14.43
N LEU A 275 14.85 -0.16 13.99
CA LEU A 275 14.62 -1.43 13.31
C LEU A 275 15.30 -1.48 11.92
N GLN A 276 15.33 -0.37 11.18
CA GLN A 276 16.10 -0.26 9.94
C GLN A 276 17.58 -0.61 10.17
N LYS A 277 18.19 -0.07 11.23
CA LYS A 277 19.59 -0.35 11.60
C LYS A 277 19.85 -1.80 12.03
N LYS A 278 18.83 -2.50 12.46
CA LYS A 278 18.90 -3.92 12.86
C LYS A 278 18.52 -4.88 11.73
N SER A 279 18.16 -4.38 10.59
CA SER A 279 17.74 -5.17 9.44
C SER A 279 18.79 -5.21 8.34
N CYS A 280 18.54 -6.02 7.32
CA CYS A 280 19.38 -6.07 6.12
C CYS A 280 19.38 -4.73 5.32
N LEU A 281 18.59 -3.72 5.69
CA LEU A 281 18.66 -2.38 5.10
C LEU A 281 19.94 -1.63 5.48
N ALA A 282 20.49 -1.90 6.66
CA ALA A 282 21.67 -1.21 7.17
C ALA A 282 23.00 -1.76 6.67
N LEU A 283 22.96 -2.90 5.94
CA LEU A 283 24.17 -3.60 5.57
C LEU A 283 24.68 -3.15 4.21
N ASP A 284 25.75 -2.37 4.22
CA ASP A 284 26.80 -2.28 3.21
C ASP A 284 28.14 -2.00 3.86
#